data_7cc8e07f9b56eaa945695cbf26ca87ed
#
_entry.id   7cc8e07f9b56eaa945695cbf26ca87ed
#
_cell.length_a   1.000
_cell.length_b   1.000
_cell.length_c   1.000
_cell.angle_alpha   90.00
_cell.angle_beta   90.00
_cell.angle_gamma   90.00
#
_symmetry.space_group_name_H-M   'P 1'
#
loop_
_entity.id
_entity.type
_entity.pdbx_description
1 polymer ?
#
loop_
_entity_poly.entity_id
_entity_poly.type
_entity_poly.pdbx_seq_one_letter_code
_entity_poly.pdbx_strand_id
1 'polypeptide(L)'
;MRDLVAGVRYLGRGVRWVAGHGRWWGFGLIPALVALVLYAGLLTVLALWSGDLAAWATPFADGWGSPWQGLLRGLFVALLLAGGLTLSVLTFTAVTLLIGDPFYESLSEQVEESEGGCPPAADRPLWREIGIALRDMVHVLLRAAGFGVLLFLLGFLPFVGQTVVPAVGFCVSGFFLTVELTTVAMQRRDIPVRERLRLLRGRKALAVGFGTPLVLLFLIPFVAVVLMPGAVAGATLLVRELVPAGPDAGPPVADGEEPEGRAVPAAW
;
A
#
# COMPACT_ATOMS: atom_id res chain seq x y z
N MET A 1 15.18 -22.87 2.16
CA MET A 1 14.76 -22.47 3.50
C MET A 1 15.46 -21.20 4.01
N ARG A 2 16.78 -21.01 3.78
CA ARG A 2 17.49 -19.78 4.21
C ARG A 2 16.86 -18.50 3.67
N ASP A 3 16.50 -18.47 2.40
CA ASP A 3 15.90 -17.28 1.76
C ASP A 3 14.50 -16.94 2.28
N LEU A 4 13.66 -17.94 2.59
CA LEU A 4 12.36 -17.69 3.24
C LEU A 4 12.53 -16.98 4.59
N VAL A 5 13.45 -17.49 5.43
CA VAL A 5 13.75 -16.88 6.72
C VAL A 5 14.37 -15.50 6.56
N ALA A 6 15.20 -15.31 5.53
CA ALA A 6 15.77 -14.01 5.22
C ALA A 6 14.66 -12.99 4.86
N GLY A 7 13.65 -13.39 4.05
CA GLY A 7 12.51 -12.55 3.74
C GLY A 7 11.77 -12.06 5.00
N VAL A 8 11.44 -12.99 5.92
CA VAL A 8 10.81 -12.64 7.19
C VAL A 8 11.70 -11.71 8.04
N ARG A 9 13.03 -11.92 8.01
CA ARG A 9 13.97 -11.04 8.73
C ARG A 9 13.99 -9.62 8.19
N TYR A 10 13.86 -9.43 6.86
CA TYR A 10 13.74 -8.08 6.28
C TYR A 10 12.49 -7.36 6.75
N LEU A 11 11.35 -8.06 6.83
CA LEU A 11 10.15 -7.51 7.43
C LEU A 11 10.41 -7.08 8.89
N GLY A 12 11.00 -7.97 9.70
CA GLY A 12 11.32 -7.66 11.09
C GLY A 12 12.36 -6.53 11.26
N ARG A 13 13.29 -6.38 10.31
CA ARG A 13 14.23 -5.24 10.30
C ARG A 13 13.51 -3.94 9.98
N GLY A 14 12.64 -3.93 8.97
CA GLY A 14 11.86 -2.75 8.61
C GLY A 14 10.97 -2.28 9.76
N VAL A 15 10.24 -3.19 10.41
CA VAL A 15 9.42 -2.86 11.58
C VAL A 15 10.29 -2.32 12.73
N ARG A 16 11.44 -2.90 13.00
CA ARG A 16 12.36 -2.42 14.03
C ARG A 16 12.96 -1.06 13.69
N TRP A 17 13.28 -0.84 12.41
CA TRP A 17 13.80 0.44 11.97
C TRP A 17 12.78 1.56 12.23
N VAL A 18 11.53 1.38 11.81
CA VAL A 18 10.44 2.34 12.07
C VAL A 18 10.20 2.49 13.57
N ALA A 19 10.20 1.40 14.34
CA ALA A 19 10.03 1.45 15.80
C ALA A 19 11.15 2.21 16.52
N GLY A 20 12.38 2.14 16.01
CA GLY A 20 13.52 2.91 16.51
C GLY A 20 13.48 4.39 16.18
N HIS A 21 12.73 4.76 15.15
CA HIS A 21 12.59 6.13 14.68
C HIS A 21 11.14 6.63 14.91
N GLY A 22 10.79 6.93 16.15
CA GLY A 22 9.42 7.23 16.58
C GLY A 22 8.71 8.32 15.76
N ARG A 23 9.45 9.27 15.19
CA ARG A 23 8.93 10.28 14.26
C ARG A 23 8.26 9.65 13.03
N TRP A 24 8.82 8.58 12.49
CA TRP A 24 8.31 7.90 11.30
C TRP A 24 7.08 7.05 11.57
N TRP A 25 6.91 6.60 12.82
CA TRP A 25 5.64 6.00 13.26
C TRP A 25 4.48 6.99 13.17
N GLY A 26 4.69 8.21 13.69
CA GLY A 26 3.72 9.29 13.56
C GLY A 26 3.43 9.64 12.10
N PHE A 27 4.49 9.74 11.29
CA PHE A 27 4.39 10.04 9.87
C PHE A 27 3.60 8.98 9.10
N GLY A 28 3.80 7.70 9.40
CA GLY A 28 3.04 6.59 8.80
C GLY A 28 1.57 6.52 9.23
N LEU A 29 1.20 7.15 10.36
CA LEU A 29 -0.20 7.23 10.82
C LEU A 29 -0.95 8.45 10.29
N ILE A 30 -0.26 9.49 9.80
CA ILE A 30 -0.89 10.69 9.25
C ILE A 30 -1.90 10.36 8.15
N PRO A 31 -1.61 9.50 7.14
CA PRO A 31 -2.57 9.15 6.11
C PRO A 31 -3.85 8.51 6.68
N ALA A 32 -3.71 7.67 7.71
CA ALA A 32 -4.84 7.05 8.36
C ALA A 32 -5.70 8.06 9.12
N LEU A 33 -5.07 9.03 9.79
CA LEU A 33 -5.77 10.13 10.48
C LEU A 33 -6.51 11.02 9.49
N VAL A 34 -5.87 11.37 8.36
CA VAL A 34 -6.49 12.16 7.29
C VAL A 34 -7.68 11.40 6.70
N ALA A 35 -7.53 10.13 6.39
CA ALA A 35 -8.63 9.29 5.92
C ALA A 35 -9.77 9.21 6.95
N LEU A 36 -9.44 9.05 8.24
CA LEU A 36 -10.44 9.01 9.31
C LEU A 36 -11.25 10.31 9.39
N VAL A 37 -10.58 11.46 9.35
CA VAL A 37 -11.25 12.78 9.36
C VAL A 37 -12.12 12.96 8.11
N LEU A 38 -11.62 12.54 6.94
CA LEU A 38 -12.38 12.58 5.69
C LEU A 38 -13.67 11.75 5.78
N TYR A 39 -13.58 10.50 6.24
CA TYR A 39 -14.75 9.63 6.37
C TYR A 39 -15.69 10.09 7.48
N ALA A 40 -15.18 10.60 8.60
CA ALA A 40 -16.01 11.17 9.65
C ALA A 40 -16.80 12.38 9.13
N GLY A 41 -16.16 13.27 8.36
CA GLY A 41 -16.82 14.39 7.70
C GLY A 41 -17.88 13.93 6.70
N LEU A 42 -17.54 12.98 5.84
CA LEU A 42 -18.47 12.44 4.83
C LEU A 42 -19.70 11.77 5.48
N LEU A 43 -19.50 10.97 6.51
CA LEU A 43 -20.60 10.32 7.26
C LEU A 43 -21.46 11.34 8.01
N THR A 44 -20.85 12.40 8.55
CA THR A 44 -21.58 13.50 9.17
C THR A 44 -22.47 14.23 8.15
N VAL A 45 -21.93 14.57 6.99
CA VAL A 45 -22.73 15.18 5.91
C VAL A 45 -23.83 14.24 5.46
N LEU A 46 -23.55 12.96 5.27
CA LEU A 46 -24.55 11.96 4.93
C LEU A 46 -25.65 11.88 5.99
N ALA A 47 -25.30 11.90 7.28
CA ALA A 47 -26.27 11.87 8.37
C ALA A 47 -27.17 13.11 8.36
N LEU A 48 -26.60 14.30 8.18
CA LEU A 48 -27.33 15.56 8.14
C LEU A 48 -28.32 15.63 6.97
N TRP A 49 -27.94 15.09 5.81
CA TRP A 49 -28.75 15.16 4.58
C TRP A 49 -29.57 13.90 4.32
N SER A 50 -29.44 12.87 5.14
CA SER A 50 -30.13 11.59 4.94
C SER A 50 -31.65 11.70 4.90
N GLY A 51 -32.23 12.61 5.68
CA GLY A 51 -33.67 12.88 5.66
C GLY A 51 -34.16 13.48 4.36
N ASP A 52 -33.44 14.49 3.83
CA ASP A 52 -33.75 15.15 2.58
C ASP A 52 -33.57 14.19 1.39
N LEU A 53 -32.51 13.38 1.42
CA LEU A 53 -32.24 12.34 0.42
C LEU A 53 -33.36 11.28 0.43
N ALA A 54 -33.83 10.87 1.61
CA ALA A 54 -34.93 9.92 1.72
C ALA A 54 -36.23 10.52 1.18
N ALA A 55 -36.53 11.79 1.49
CA ALA A 55 -37.69 12.49 0.97
C ALA A 55 -37.62 12.63 -0.56
N TRP A 56 -36.46 13.03 -1.11
CA TRP A 56 -36.23 13.13 -2.54
C TRP A 56 -36.36 11.78 -3.26
N ALA A 57 -35.89 10.69 -2.65
CA ALA A 57 -35.95 9.35 -3.25
C ALA A 57 -37.34 8.70 -3.16
N THR A 58 -38.25 9.22 -2.31
CA THR A 58 -39.59 8.64 -2.07
C THR A 58 -40.73 9.63 -2.30
N PRO A 59 -40.80 10.32 -3.43
CA PRO A 59 -41.91 11.27 -3.72
C PRO A 59 -43.26 10.55 -3.85
N PHE A 60 -43.29 9.29 -4.25
CA PHE A 60 -44.49 8.47 -4.35
C PHE A 60 -45.14 8.19 -2.97
N ALA A 61 -44.39 8.35 -1.88
CA ALA A 61 -44.90 8.14 -0.54
C ALA A 61 -45.51 9.41 0.09
N ASP A 62 -45.51 10.57 -0.60
CA ASP A 62 -46.06 11.82 -0.07
C ASP A 62 -47.57 11.75 0.17
N GLY A 63 -48.27 10.90 -0.59
CA GLY A 63 -49.71 10.65 -0.41
C GLY A 63 -50.04 9.57 0.63
N TRP A 64 -49.05 8.97 1.29
CA TRP A 64 -49.29 7.91 2.27
C TRP A 64 -49.62 8.49 3.63
N GLY A 65 -50.63 7.90 4.30
CA GLY A 65 -50.96 8.29 5.66
C GLY A 65 -49.85 7.92 6.65
N SER A 66 -49.71 8.75 7.69
CA SER A 66 -48.91 8.40 8.87
C SER A 66 -49.48 7.13 9.54
N PRO A 67 -48.67 6.10 9.89
CA PRO A 67 -47.22 6.12 10.07
C PRO A 67 -46.38 5.56 8.91
N TRP A 68 -46.99 5.08 7.84
CA TRP A 68 -46.33 4.35 6.76
C TRP A 68 -45.26 5.16 6.01
N GLN A 69 -45.52 6.44 5.75
CA GLN A 69 -44.53 7.35 5.16
C GLN A 69 -43.29 7.49 6.04
N GLY A 70 -43.48 7.67 7.35
CA GLY A 70 -42.38 7.80 8.30
C GLY A 70 -41.55 6.52 8.41
N LEU A 71 -42.19 5.35 8.41
CA LEU A 71 -41.50 4.06 8.44
C LEU A 71 -40.67 3.83 7.18
N LEU A 72 -41.22 4.13 5.99
CA LEU A 72 -40.47 3.99 4.73
C LEU A 72 -39.26 4.90 4.70
N ARG A 73 -39.43 6.19 5.02
CA ARG A 73 -38.32 7.15 5.06
C ARG A 73 -37.28 6.81 6.12
N GLY A 74 -37.73 6.38 7.31
CA GLY A 74 -36.86 5.91 8.36
C GLY A 74 -36.02 4.70 7.95
N LEU A 75 -36.62 3.75 7.24
CA LEU A 75 -35.90 2.62 6.66
C LEU A 75 -34.87 3.06 5.61
N PHE A 76 -35.23 4.00 4.75
CA PHE A 76 -34.31 4.56 3.75
C PHE A 76 -33.10 5.24 4.42
N VAL A 77 -33.34 6.07 5.42
CA VAL A 77 -32.29 6.72 6.21
C VAL A 77 -31.37 5.67 6.86
N ALA A 78 -31.96 4.65 7.47
CA ALA A 78 -31.18 3.57 8.09
C ALA A 78 -30.32 2.82 7.06
N LEU A 79 -30.87 2.52 5.89
CA LEU A 79 -30.12 1.86 4.80
C LEU A 79 -29.01 2.76 4.23
N LEU A 80 -29.26 4.06 4.06
CA LEU A 80 -28.24 5.02 3.60
C LEU A 80 -27.08 5.10 4.60
N LEU A 81 -27.37 5.21 5.89
CA LEU A 81 -26.33 5.29 6.92
C LEU A 81 -25.58 3.98 7.08
N ALA A 82 -26.28 2.85 7.11
CA ALA A 82 -25.66 1.53 7.17
C ALA A 82 -24.80 1.25 5.94
N GLY A 83 -25.31 1.56 4.75
CA GLY A 83 -24.58 1.44 3.49
C GLY A 83 -23.35 2.35 3.43
N GLY A 84 -23.50 3.62 3.82
CA GLY A 84 -22.39 4.57 3.90
C GLY A 84 -21.31 4.16 4.87
N LEU A 85 -21.69 3.68 6.05
CA LEU A 85 -20.76 3.16 7.05
C LEU A 85 -20.04 1.90 6.53
N THR A 86 -20.77 0.96 5.94
CA THR A 86 -20.19 -0.26 5.38
C THR A 86 -19.20 0.07 4.26
N LEU A 87 -19.58 0.96 3.34
CA LEU A 87 -18.69 1.40 2.26
C LEU A 87 -17.45 2.09 2.82
N SER A 88 -17.60 2.94 3.84
CA SER A 88 -16.49 3.61 4.50
C SER A 88 -15.51 2.60 5.11
N VAL A 89 -15.99 1.58 5.80
CA VAL A 89 -15.14 0.53 6.39
C VAL A 89 -14.41 -0.27 5.31
N LEU A 90 -15.09 -0.63 4.23
CA LEU A 90 -14.50 -1.41 3.13
C LEU A 90 -13.44 -0.63 2.37
N THR A 91 -13.64 0.68 2.18
CA THR A 91 -12.74 1.50 1.37
C THR A 91 -11.68 2.24 2.19
N PHE A 92 -11.81 2.26 3.52
CA PHE A 92 -10.90 2.97 4.43
C PHE A 92 -9.42 2.62 4.19
N THR A 93 -9.11 1.33 4.12
CA THR A 93 -7.73 0.88 3.91
C THR A 93 -7.19 1.33 2.56
N ALA A 94 -7.98 1.19 1.50
CA ALA A 94 -7.57 1.61 0.15
C ALA A 94 -7.31 3.11 0.06
N VAL A 95 -8.19 3.93 0.63
CA VAL A 95 -8.02 5.39 0.66
C VAL A 95 -6.84 5.80 1.53
N THR A 96 -6.66 5.15 2.68
CA THR A 96 -5.49 5.40 3.54
C THR A 96 -4.18 5.10 2.82
N LEU A 97 -4.09 3.99 2.08
CA LEU A 97 -2.89 3.64 1.32
C LEU A 97 -2.65 4.63 0.17
N LEU A 98 -3.70 5.04 -0.53
CA LEU A 98 -3.60 6.02 -1.62
C LEU A 98 -3.08 7.39 -1.12
N ILE A 99 -3.61 7.87 0.02
CA ILE A 99 -3.11 9.10 0.65
C ILE A 99 -1.68 8.89 1.17
N GLY A 100 -1.34 7.65 1.54
CA GLY A 100 -0.05 7.27 2.11
C GLY A 100 1.10 7.23 1.13
N ASP A 101 0.85 7.07 -0.18
CA ASP A 101 1.90 6.88 -1.18
C ASP A 101 3.06 7.89 -1.08
N PRO A 102 2.85 9.22 -1.04
CA PRO A 102 3.95 10.19 -0.91
C PRO A 102 4.70 10.08 0.41
N PHE A 103 4.01 9.64 1.48
CA PHE A 103 4.64 9.43 2.79
C PHE A 103 5.52 8.19 2.78
N TYR A 104 5.10 7.12 2.11
CA TYR A 104 5.87 5.89 1.98
C TYR A 104 7.08 6.08 1.08
N GLU A 105 6.97 6.93 0.07
CA GLU A 105 8.09 7.34 -0.76
C GLU A 105 9.18 8.06 0.06
N SER A 106 8.79 9.06 0.85
CA SER A 106 9.70 9.78 1.75
C SER A 106 10.32 8.87 2.81
N LEU A 107 9.54 7.91 3.33
CA LEU A 107 10.05 6.90 4.26
C LEU A 107 11.10 5.99 3.61
N SER A 108 10.84 5.51 2.39
CA SER A 108 11.79 4.70 1.64
C SER A 108 13.10 5.45 1.38
N GLU A 109 13.02 6.75 1.09
CA GLU A 109 14.17 7.64 0.90
C GLU A 109 15.03 7.74 2.16
N GLN A 110 14.40 8.00 3.30
CA GLN A 110 15.09 8.09 4.58
C GLN A 110 15.76 6.77 5.00
N VAL A 111 15.11 5.63 4.72
CA VAL A 111 15.73 4.31 4.95
C VAL A 111 16.96 4.13 4.06
N GLU A 112 16.90 4.54 2.80
CA GLU A 112 18.05 4.51 1.88
C GLU A 112 19.20 5.40 2.39
N GLU A 113 18.90 6.62 2.83
CA GLU A 113 19.90 7.55 3.36
C GLU A 113 20.57 7.01 4.61
N SER A 114 19.81 6.43 5.56
CA SER A 114 20.36 5.88 6.80
C SER A 114 21.26 4.67 6.58
N GLU A 115 21.13 3.99 5.44
CA GLU A 115 21.87 2.76 5.14
C GLU A 115 23.00 2.96 4.11
N GLY A 116 23.36 4.19 3.79
CA GLY A 116 24.54 4.46 2.93
C GLY A 116 24.23 5.18 1.63
N GLY A 117 23.21 6.02 1.64
CA GLY A 117 22.86 6.96 0.56
C GLY A 117 21.69 6.51 -0.29
N CYS A 118 20.92 7.50 -0.74
CA CYS A 118 19.76 7.34 -1.60
C CYS A 118 20.18 7.63 -3.06
N PRO A 119 19.87 6.75 -4.03
CA PRO A 119 20.08 7.06 -5.43
C PRO A 119 19.26 8.30 -5.81
N PRO A 120 19.81 9.22 -6.62
CA PRO A 120 19.08 10.39 -7.07
C PRO A 120 17.81 9.96 -7.82
N ALA A 121 16.72 10.70 -7.58
CA ALA A 121 15.48 10.48 -8.32
C ALA A 121 15.73 10.71 -9.82
N ALA A 122 15.17 9.87 -10.69
CA ALA A 122 15.29 10.05 -12.12
C ALA A 122 14.56 11.34 -12.53
N ASP A 123 15.27 12.29 -13.13
CA ASP A 123 14.70 13.54 -13.63
C ASP A 123 13.90 13.27 -14.91
N ARG A 124 12.63 12.98 -14.75
CA ARG A 124 11.70 12.64 -15.84
C ARG A 124 10.46 13.53 -15.81
N PRO A 125 9.94 13.92 -16.99
CA PRO A 125 8.67 14.65 -17.04
C PRO A 125 7.52 13.77 -16.53
N LEU A 126 6.62 14.33 -15.72
CA LEU A 126 5.50 13.64 -15.05
C LEU A 126 4.66 12.76 -15.98
N TRP A 127 4.37 13.23 -17.20
CA TRP A 127 3.59 12.46 -18.16
C TRP A 127 4.26 11.15 -18.57
N ARG A 128 5.60 11.11 -18.60
CA ARG A 128 6.38 9.91 -18.91
C ARG A 128 6.40 8.94 -17.73
N GLU A 129 6.48 9.48 -16.50
CA GLU A 129 6.37 8.67 -15.28
C GLU A 129 5.00 8.00 -15.17
N ILE A 130 3.91 8.75 -15.41
CA ILE A 130 2.55 8.21 -15.42
C ILE A 130 2.41 7.12 -16.49
N GLY A 131 2.96 7.33 -17.69
CA GLY A 131 2.93 6.32 -18.76
C GLY A 131 3.69 5.04 -18.40
N ILE A 132 4.85 5.16 -17.74
CA ILE A 132 5.63 4.01 -17.25
C ILE A 132 4.86 3.30 -16.14
N ALA A 133 4.35 4.04 -15.15
CA ALA A 133 3.60 3.48 -14.02
C ALA A 133 2.36 2.71 -14.49
N LEU A 134 1.59 3.28 -15.41
CA LEU A 134 0.40 2.62 -15.98
C LEU A 134 0.77 1.34 -16.75
N ARG A 135 1.81 1.39 -17.55
CA ARG A 135 2.32 0.21 -18.28
C ARG A 135 2.79 -0.89 -17.31
N ASP A 136 3.52 -0.50 -16.27
CA ASP A 136 4.04 -1.41 -15.25
C ASP A 136 2.90 -2.04 -14.47
N MET A 137 1.91 -1.25 -14.06
CA MET A 137 0.68 -1.70 -13.42
C MET A 137 -0.06 -2.74 -14.27
N VAL A 138 -0.28 -2.46 -15.56
CA VAL A 138 -0.94 -3.41 -16.48
C VAL A 138 -0.15 -4.71 -16.60
N HIS A 139 1.18 -4.64 -16.67
CA HIS A 139 2.02 -5.84 -16.76
C HIS A 139 1.96 -6.71 -15.49
N VAL A 140 1.97 -6.09 -14.32
CA VAL A 140 1.85 -6.81 -13.04
C VAL A 140 0.45 -7.41 -12.90
N LEU A 141 -0.59 -6.60 -13.19
CA LEU A 141 -1.99 -7.01 -13.10
C LEU A 141 -2.31 -8.20 -14.02
N LEU A 142 -1.86 -8.16 -15.29
CA LEU A 142 -2.08 -9.28 -16.23
C LEU A 142 -1.43 -10.58 -15.74
N ARG A 143 -0.26 -10.50 -15.13
CA ARG A 143 0.40 -11.69 -14.57
C ARG A 143 -0.31 -12.19 -13.32
N ALA A 144 -0.69 -11.29 -12.43
CA ALA A 144 -1.46 -11.64 -11.23
C ALA A 144 -2.81 -12.26 -11.61
N ALA A 145 -3.51 -11.67 -12.59
CA ALA A 145 -4.77 -12.19 -13.12
C ALA A 145 -4.59 -13.58 -13.75
N GLY A 146 -3.52 -13.80 -14.51
CA GLY A 146 -3.21 -15.13 -15.07
C GLY A 146 -3.04 -16.20 -14.00
N PHE A 147 -2.32 -15.90 -12.91
CA PHE A 147 -2.22 -16.79 -11.75
C PHE A 147 -3.56 -16.95 -11.04
N GLY A 148 -4.33 -15.86 -10.90
CA GLY A 148 -5.67 -15.89 -10.31
C GLY A 148 -6.62 -16.80 -11.06
N VAL A 149 -6.67 -16.70 -12.39
CA VAL A 149 -7.48 -17.58 -13.24
C VAL A 149 -7.02 -19.02 -13.11
N LEU A 150 -5.72 -19.30 -13.14
CA LEU A 150 -5.18 -20.63 -12.97
C LEU A 150 -5.60 -21.25 -11.61
N LEU A 151 -5.43 -20.49 -10.52
CA LEU A 151 -5.82 -20.93 -9.18
C LEU A 151 -7.34 -21.10 -9.06
N PHE A 152 -8.12 -20.23 -9.69
CA PHE A 152 -9.58 -20.33 -9.75
C PHE A 152 -10.00 -21.64 -10.42
N LEU A 153 -9.43 -21.98 -11.58
CA LEU A 153 -9.71 -23.23 -12.28
C LEU A 153 -9.30 -24.46 -11.45
N LEU A 154 -8.13 -24.41 -10.80
CA LEU A 154 -7.67 -25.47 -9.92
C LEU A 154 -8.57 -25.61 -8.67
N GLY A 155 -9.25 -24.55 -8.27
CA GLY A 155 -10.19 -24.51 -7.16
C GLY A 155 -11.40 -25.45 -7.32
N PHE A 156 -11.76 -25.79 -8.55
CA PHE A 156 -12.83 -26.75 -8.83
C PHE A 156 -12.43 -28.22 -8.61
N LEU A 157 -11.13 -28.51 -8.43
CA LEU A 157 -10.69 -29.88 -8.13
C LEU A 157 -10.95 -30.19 -6.65
N PRO A 158 -11.71 -31.27 -6.33
CA PRO A 158 -11.92 -31.69 -4.95
C PRO A 158 -10.57 -31.98 -4.26
N PHE A 159 -10.46 -31.68 -2.98
CA PHE A 159 -9.26 -31.76 -2.12
C PHE A 159 -8.16 -30.76 -2.48
N VAL A 160 -7.80 -30.57 -3.74
CA VAL A 160 -6.78 -29.60 -4.19
C VAL A 160 -7.27 -28.16 -3.98
N GLY A 161 -8.53 -27.90 -4.36
CA GLY A 161 -9.15 -26.57 -4.23
C GLY A 161 -9.23 -26.06 -2.79
N GLN A 162 -9.43 -26.95 -1.83
CA GLN A 162 -9.62 -26.58 -0.42
C GLN A 162 -8.31 -26.47 0.37
N THR A 163 -7.23 -27.10 -0.08
CA THR A 163 -5.96 -27.16 0.67
C THR A 163 -4.80 -26.51 -0.08
N VAL A 164 -4.49 -27.01 -1.28
CA VAL A 164 -3.32 -26.54 -2.04
C VAL A 164 -3.56 -25.16 -2.64
N VAL A 165 -4.75 -24.91 -3.20
CA VAL A 165 -5.05 -23.63 -3.87
C VAL A 165 -4.95 -22.44 -2.91
N PRO A 166 -5.53 -22.44 -1.70
CA PRO A 166 -5.34 -21.35 -0.75
C PRO A 166 -3.88 -21.15 -0.37
N ALA A 167 -3.14 -22.22 -0.07
CA ALA A 167 -1.73 -22.12 0.32
C ALA A 167 -0.88 -21.52 -0.80
N VAL A 168 -1.04 -21.98 -2.03
CA VAL A 168 -0.35 -21.42 -3.21
C VAL A 168 -0.83 -20.00 -3.47
N GLY A 169 -2.12 -19.72 -3.31
CA GLY A 169 -2.71 -18.39 -3.45
C GLY A 169 -2.06 -17.38 -2.52
N PHE A 170 -1.87 -17.72 -1.24
CA PHE A 170 -1.14 -16.85 -0.30
C PHE A 170 0.32 -16.63 -0.71
N CYS A 171 1.00 -17.65 -1.20
CA CYS A 171 2.39 -17.50 -1.68
C CYS A 171 2.47 -16.62 -2.93
N VAL A 172 1.54 -16.78 -3.87
CA VAL A 172 1.46 -15.95 -5.09
C VAL A 172 1.11 -14.51 -4.73
N SER A 173 0.12 -14.30 -3.88
CA SER A 173 -0.25 -12.96 -3.38
C SER A 173 0.92 -12.31 -2.63
N GLY A 174 1.63 -13.06 -1.79
CA GLY A 174 2.84 -12.60 -1.10
C GLY A 174 3.95 -12.19 -2.07
N PHE A 175 4.18 -12.97 -3.13
CA PHE A 175 5.14 -12.60 -4.15
C PHE A 175 4.78 -11.27 -4.85
N PHE A 176 3.52 -11.11 -5.27
CA PHE A 176 3.07 -9.86 -5.92
C PHE A 176 3.05 -8.67 -4.96
N LEU A 177 2.70 -8.88 -3.69
CA LEU A 177 2.81 -7.82 -2.68
C LEU A 177 4.28 -7.38 -2.48
N THR A 178 5.23 -8.32 -2.51
CA THR A 178 6.66 -7.97 -2.47
C THR A 178 7.07 -7.18 -3.72
N VAL A 179 6.58 -7.55 -4.91
CA VAL A 179 6.82 -6.80 -6.15
C VAL A 179 6.33 -5.36 -5.99
N GLU A 180 5.14 -5.16 -5.45
CA GLU A 180 4.54 -3.84 -5.23
C GLU A 180 5.35 -3.00 -4.25
N LEU A 181 5.62 -3.53 -3.05
CA LEU A 181 6.34 -2.82 -2.01
C LEU A 181 7.80 -2.47 -2.39
N THR A 182 8.44 -3.29 -3.24
CA THR A 182 9.79 -3.01 -3.73
C THR A 182 9.81 -2.03 -4.91
N THR A 183 8.64 -1.67 -5.44
CA THR A 183 8.53 -0.82 -6.63
C THR A 183 9.17 0.54 -6.40
N VAL A 184 8.89 1.21 -5.28
CA VAL A 184 9.43 2.55 -4.96
C VAL A 184 10.96 2.55 -5.00
N ALA A 185 11.60 1.67 -4.24
CA ALA A 185 13.05 1.60 -4.16
C ALA A 185 13.73 1.15 -5.48
N MET A 186 13.09 0.26 -6.26
CA MET A 186 13.60 -0.18 -7.55
C MET A 186 13.37 0.85 -8.66
N GLN A 187 12.31 1.65 -8.57
CA GLN A 187 12.00 2.71 -9.52
C GLN A 187 13.01 3.84 -9.45
N ARG A 188 13.47 4.20 -8.26
CA ARG A 188 14.56 5.17 -8.06
C ARG A 188 15.88 4.71 -8.71
N ARG A 189 16.12 3.38 -8.74
CA ARG A 189 17.29 2.77 -9.42
C ARG A 189 17.10 2.59 -10.90
N ASP A 190 16.04 3.16 -11.48
CA ASP A 190 15.70 3.08 -12.90
C ASP A 190 15.55 1.64 -13.45
N ILE A 191 15.20 0.70 -12.57
CA ILE A 191 15.05 -0.70 -12.93
C ILE A 191 13.67 -0.92 -13.57
N PRO A 192 13.56 -1.33 -14.84
CA PRO A 192 12.29 -1.55 -15.51
C PRO A 192 11.55 -2.76 -14.89
N VAL A 193 10.21 -2.76 -14.95
CA VAL A 193 9.36 -3.79 -14.32
C VAL A 193 9.72 -5.22 -14.71
N ARG A 194 10.16 -5.44 -15.94
CA ARG A 194 10.57 -6.77 -16.41
C ARG A 194 11.79 -7.28 -15.64
N GLU A 195 12.72 -6.40 -15.34
CA GLU A 195 13.94 -6.71 -14.61
C GLU A 195 13.68 -6.86 -13.12
N ARG A 196 12.82 -6.01 -12.52
CA ARG A 196 12.34 -6.19 -11.15
C ARG A 196 11.74 -7.58 -10.93
N LEU A 197 10.84 -7.99 -11.83
CA LEU A 197 10.25 -9.32 -11.80
C LEU A 197 11.28 -10.44 -12.02
N ARG A 198 12.31 -10.21 -12.83
CA ARG A 198 13.39 -11.17 -13.05
C ARG A 198 14.25 -11.34 -11.80
N LEU A 199 14.65 -10.24 -11.15
CA LEU A 199 15.42 -10.24 -9.91
C LEU A 199 14.66 -10.98 -8.78
N LEU A 200 13.40 -10.63 -8.56
CA LEU A 200 12.58 -11.27 -7.55
C LEU A 200 12.28 -12.74 -7.86
N ARG A 201 12.12 -13.10 -9.15
CA ARG A 201 12.00 -14.50 -9.58
C ARG A 201 13.27 -15.30 -9.39
N GLY A 202 14.43 -14.68 -9.48
CA GLY A 202 15.72 -15.31 -9.17
C GLY A 202 15.80 -15.73 -7.69
N ARG A 203 15.13 -14.99 -6.80
CA ARG A 203 15.08 -15.25 -5.34
C ARG A 203 13.64 -15.36 -4.81
N LYS A 204 12.83 -16.22 -5.46
CA LYS A 204 11.40 -16.41 -5.14
C LYS A 204 11.14 -16.68 -3.67
N ALA A 205 11.98 -17.51 -3.05
CA ALA A 205 11.83 -17.86 -1.64
C ALA A 205 11.99 -16.63 -0.74
N LEU A 206 12.88 -15.69 -1.09
CA LEU A 206 13.05 -14.42 -0.37
C LEU A 206 11.80 -13.55 -0.51
N ALA A 207 11.30 -13.37 -1.73
CA ALA A 207 10.11 -12.58 -2.01
C ALA A 207 8.85 -13.15 -1.33
N VAL A 208 8.64 -14.46 -1.44
CA VAL A 208 7.51 -15.15 -0.78
C VAL A 208 7.66 -15.08 0.75
N GLY A 209 8.88 -15.28 1.28
CA GLY A 209 9.14 -15.18 2.71
C GLY A 209 8.89 -13.80 3.30
N PHE A 210 9.09 -12.73 2.50
CA PHE A 210 8.78 -11.36 2.91
C PHE A 210 7.27 -11.07 2.80
N GLY A 211 6.65 -11.36 1.66
CA GLY A 211 5.28 -10.92 1.36
C GLY A 211 4.19 -11.81 1.95
N THR A 212 4.38 -13.14 2.08
CA THR A 212 3.32 -14.02 2.58
C THR A 212 2.88 -13.70 4.02
N PRO A 213 3.79 -13.46 4.99
CA PRO A 213 3.39 -13.00 6.31
C PRO A 213 2.64 -11.67 6.27
N LEU A 214 3.04 -10.76 5.39
CA LEU A 214 2.36 -9.48 5.21
C LEU A 214 0.94 -9.64 4.67
N VAL A 215 0.73 -10.50 3.66
CA VAL A 215 -0.62 -10.79 3.15
C VAL A 215 -1.53 -11.30 4.26
N LEU A 216 -1.03 -12.21 5.11
CA LEU A 216 -1.82 -12.75 6.22
C LEU A 216 -2.15 -11.66 7.26
N LEU A 217 -1.20 -10.77 7.57
CA LEU A 217 -1.40 -9.66 8.51
C LEU A 217 -2.32 -8.58 7.92
N PHE A 218 -2.26 -8.34 6.61
CA PHE A 218 -3.09 -7.36 5.90
C PHE A 218 -4.56 -7.80 5.73
N LEU A 219 -4.89 -9.06 6.01
CA LEU A 219 -6.29 -9.48 6.15
C LEU A 219 -7.02 -8.74 7.28
N ILE A 220 -6.26 -8.18 8.24
CA ILE A 220 -6.80 -7.35 9.31
C ILE A 220 -6.58 -5.88 8.93
N PRO A 221 -7.62 -5.11 8.54
CA PRO A 221 -7.49 -3.77 7.94
C PRO A 221 -6.63 -2.79 8.75
N PHE A 222 -6.85 -2.71 10.06
CA PHE A 222 -6.11 -1.80 10.92
C PHE A 222 -4.64 -2.21 11.09
N VAL A 223 -4.36 -3.51 11.09
CA VAL A 223 -2.99 -4.03 11.14
C VAL A 223 -2.24 -3.65 9.85
N ALA A 224 -2.91 -3.70 8.70
CA ALA A 224 -2.33 -3.26 7.43
C ALA A 224 -1.83 -1.81 7.51
N VAL A 225 -2.65 -0.89 8.00
CA VAL A 225 -2.29 0.53 8.13
C VAL A 225 -1.09 0.74 9.05
N VAL A 226 -1.08 0.10 10.22
CA VAL A 226 -0.01 0.24 11.21
C VAL A 226 1.30 -0.41 10.73
N LEU A 227 1.21 -1.53 10.01
CA LEU A 227 2.38 -2.30 9.59
C LEU A 227 2.99 -1.78 8.28
N MET A 228 2.22 -1.01 7.48
CA MET A 228 2.65 -0.53 6.15
C MET A 228 3.98 0.24 6.18
N PRO A 229 4.25 1.17 7.11
CA PRO A 229 5.56 1.82 7.20
C PRO A 229 6.71 0.83 7.39
N GLY A 230 6.53 -0.16 8.27
CA GLY A 230 7.51 -1.22 8.51
C GLY A 230 7.70 -2.13 7.29
N ALA A 231 6.64 -2.39 6.53
CA ALA A 231 6.69 -3.16 5.30
C ALA A 231 7.47 -2.42 4.20
N VAL A 232 7.23 -1.11 4.03
CA VAL A 232 7.97 -0.27 3.08
C VAL A 232 9.45 -0.20 3.45
N ALA A 233 9.78 0.08 4.71
CA ALA A 233 11.16 0.09 5.18
C ALA A 233 11.86 -1.27 4.95
N GLY A 234 11.17 -2.37 5.27
CA GLY A 234 11.70 -3.72 5.03
C GLY A 234 11.91 -4.04 3.55
N ALA A 235 11.00 -3.59 2.68
CA ALA A 235 11.11 -3.74 1.24
C ALA A 235 12.31 -2.94 0.68
N THR A 236 12.52 -1.73 1.17
CA THR A 236 13.68 -0.90 0.81
C THR A 236 15.00 -1.58 1.18
N LEU A 237 15.10 -2.11 2.41
CA LEU A 237 16.27 -2.88 2.86
C LEU A 237 16.49 -4.15 2.01
N LEU A 238 15.42 -4.83 1.60
CA LEU A 238 15.49 -6.00 0.73
C LEU A 238 16.00 -5.62 -0.66
N VAL A 239 15.57 -4.50 -1.23
CA VAL A 239 16.05 -4.01 -2.53
C VAL A 239 17.53 -3.68 -2.48
N ARG A 240 18.02 -3.08 -1.40
CA ARG A 240 19.45 -2.78 -1.21
C ARG A 240 20.32 -4.04 -1.24
N GLU A 241 19.83 -5.17 -0.72
CA GLU A 241 20.55 -6.45 -0.85
C GLU A 241 20.54 -6.97 -2.29
N LEU A 242 19.42 -6.84 -2.99
CA LEU A 242 19.27 -7.35 -4.36
C LEU A 242 20.04 -6.51 -5.39
N VAL A 243 20.06 -5.20 -5.15
CA VAL A 243 20.68 -4.21 -6.03
C VAL A 243 21.38 -3.17 -5.16
N PRO A 244 22.64 -3.38 -4.80
CA PRO A 244 23.39 -2.40 -4.03
C PRO A 244 23.39 -1.04 -4.73
N ALA A 245 23.38 0.04 -3.95
CA ALA A 245 23.57 1.37 -4.48
C ALA A 245 24.94 1.43 -5.20
N GLY A 246 24.97 2.05 -6.39
CA GLY A 246 26.22 2.23 -7.11
C GLY A 246 27.23 3.08 -6.32
N PRO A 247 28.51 3.11 -6.75
CA PRO A 247 29.57 3.85 -6.05
C PRO A 247 29.34 5.37 -5.95
N ASP A 248 28.36 5.90 -6.67
CA ASP A 248 27.96 7.33 -6.62
C ASP A 248 26.94 7.64 -5.50
N ALA A 249 26.48 6.66 -4.74
CA ALA A 249 25.74 6.90 -3.52
C ALA A 249 26.70 7.48 -2.48
N GLY A 250 26.49 8.74 -2.10
CA GLY A 250 27.33 9.45 -1.12
C GLY A 250 27.46 8.68 0.21
N PRO A 251 28.45 9.03 1.06
CA PRO A 251 28.64 8.38 2.34
C PRO A 251 27.40 8.55 3.23
N PRO A 252 27.15 7.60 4.17
CA PRO A 252 26.05 7.70 5.13
C PRO A 252 26.10 9.05 5.84
N VAL A 253 24.98 9.75 5.93
CA VAL A 253 24.87 10.96 6.75
C VAL A 253 24.96 10.49 8.21
N ALA A 254 26.06 10.86 8.89
CA ALA A 254 26.23 10.59 10.30
C ALA A 254 25.17 11.40 11.07
N ASP A 255 24.46 10.72 11.98
CA ASP A 255 23.47 11.35 12.86
C ASP A 255 24.12 12.55 13.60
N GLY A 256 23.78 13.76 13.21
CA GLY A 256 24.18 14.97 13.93
C GLY A 256 24.92 16.06 13.15
N GLU A 257 25.29 15.87 11.89
CA GLU A 257 25.87 16.97 11.09
C GLU A 257 24.78 17.64 10.24
N GLU A 258 24.35 18.83 10.68
CA GLU A 258 23.66 19.79 9.81
C GLU A 258 24.58 20.08 8.61
N PRO A 259 24.04 20.18 7.38
CA PRO A 259 24.86 20.50 6.21
C PRO A 259 25.39 21.95 6.35
N GLU A 260 26.61 22.09 6.83
CA GLU A 260 27.33 23.35 6.73
C GLU A 260 27.42 23.77 5.27
N GLY A 261 26.83 24.89 5.00
CA GLY A 261 27.05 25.83 3.91
C GLY A 261 27.69 25.28 2.64
N ARG A 262 26.88 24.77 1.71
CA ARG A 262 27.27 24.72 0.30
C ARG A 262 27.41 26.15 -0.20
N ALA A 263 28.62 26.67 -0.14
CA ALA A 263 28.96 27.97 -0.76
C ALA A 263 28.56 27.91 -2.24
N VAL A 264 27.62 28.76 -2.61
CA VAL A 264 27.26 29.02 -4.00
C VAL A 264 28.49 29.67 -4.66
N PRO A 265 29.10 29.13 -5.71
CA PRO A 265 30.14 29.80 -6.44
C PRO A 265 29.50 31.03 -7.12
N ALA A 266 30.05 32.21 -6.82
CA ALA A 266 29.68 33.45 -7.47
C ALA A 266 29.96 33.33 -8.97
N ALA A 267 28.90 33.42 -9.77
CA ALA A 267 29.00 33.55 -11.22
C ALA A 267 29.51 34.94 -11.54
N TRP A 268 30.58 34.99 -12.31
CA TRP A 268 31.05 36.16 -13.06
C TRP A 268 30.33 36.23 -14.41
#